data_811f3e1fc9fb011b27307c65b5fa1823
#
_entry.id   811f3e1fc9fb011b27307c65b5fa1823
#
_cell.length_a   1.000
_cell.length_b   1.000
_cell.length_c   1.000
_cell.angle_alpha   90.00
_cell.angle_beta   90.00
_cell.angle_gamma   90.00
#
_symmetry.space_group_name_H-M   'P 1'
#
loop_
_entity.id
_entity.type
_entity.pdbx_description
1 polymer ?
#
loop_
_entity_poly.entity_id
_entity_poly.type
_entity_poly.pdbx_seq_one_letter_code
_entity_poly.pdbx_strand_id
1 'polypeptide(L)'
;WFYSGLLSQLGFEARFYRGDAKRQLQKEIEIIRGVQHKKVICVLDEAHLLEKETLEEFRFMLNYRYDSESPMGLILVGQTELWDQKLRLQRYAAIRQRIDMNIILKQLDRAETGRYITAHLAYAGGEQEVFTPGAEDEIYKVSSGVPRMINRICEKALMYSSQQKKKLIDEHVVNYVAEHEMVGGA
;
A
#
# COMPACT_ATOMS: atom_id res chain seq x y z
N TRP A 1 -14.06 -18.33 2.05
CA TRP A 1 -12.88 -17.73 2.72
C TRP A 1 -12.97 -16.19 2.83
N PHE A 2 -13.59 -15.51 1.87
CA PHE A 2 -13.69 -14.05 1.82
C PHE A 2 -14.35 -13.42 3.08
N TYR A 3 -15.60 -13.82 3.38
CA TYR A 3 -16.30 -13.31 4.57
C TYR A 3 -15.64 -13.75 5.87
N SER A 4 -15.08 -14.97 5.89
CA SER A 4 -14.36 -15.48 7.05
C SER A 4 -13.10 -14.67 7.33
N GLY A 5 -12.37 -14.25 6.29
CA GLY A 5 -11.21 -13.38 6.43
C GLY A 5 -11.58 -12.02 7.04
N LEU A 6 -12.65 -11.39 6.55
CA LEU A 6 -13.12 -10.10 7.09
C LEU A 6 -13.61 -10.20 8.53
N LEU A 7 -14.35 -11.27 8.88
CA LEU A 7 -14.79 -11.52 10.24
C LEU A 7 -13.61 -11.73 11.19
N SER A 8 -12.61 -12.51 10.76
CA SER A 8 -11.39 -12.74 11.54
C SER A 8 -10.64 -11.43 11.83
N GLN A 9 -10.54 -10.53 10.85
CA GLN A 9 -9.91 -9.20 11.05
C GLN A 9 -10.69 -8.32 12.05
N LEU A 10 -12.00 -8.54 12.18
CA LEU A 10 -12.83 -7.88 13.19
C LEU A 10 -12.81 -8.59 14.54
N GLY A 11 -12.08 -9.70 14.67
CA GLY A 11 -11.98 -10.49 15.91
C GLY A 11 -13.12 -11.50 16.12
N PHE A 12 -13.87 -11.85 15.07
CA PHE A 12 -14.98 -12.79 15.15
C PHE A 12 -14.65 -14.11 14.46
N GLU A 13 -15.10 -15.22 15.06
CA GLU A 13 -15.08 -16.52 14.42
C GLU A 13 -16.23 -16.61 13.40
N ALA A 14 -15.89 -16.98 12.16
CA ALA A 14 -16.84 -17.04 11.08
C ALA A 14 -17.71 -18.29 11.13
N ARG A 15 -18.97 -18.17 10.80
CA ARG A 15 -19.86 -19.30 10.58
C ARG A 15 -19.43 -20.11 9.36
N PHE A 16 -19.71 -21.41 9.39
CA PHE A 16 -19.24 -22.36 8.39
C PHE A 16 -19.77 -22.07 6.98
N TYR A 17 -21.06 -21.79 6.84
CA TYR A 17 -21.66 -21.56 5.52
C TYR A 17 -21.47 -20.10 5.07
N ARG A 18 -21.10 -19.91 3.79
CA ARG A 18 -20.86 -18.60 3.17
C ARG A 18 -22.00 -17.61 3.41
N GLY A 19 -23.27 -18.05 3.24
CA GLY A 19 -24.44 -17.18 3.43
C GLY A 19 -24.61 -16.73 4.89
N ASP A 20 -24.25 -17.59 5.85
CA ASP A 20 -24.31 -17.28 7.27
C ASP A 20 -23.17 -16.35 7.67
N ALA A 21 -21.95 -16.56 7.17
CA ALA A 21 -20.81 -15.69 7.37
C ALA A 21 -21.07 -14.28 6.80
N LYS A 22 -21.72 -14.20 5.62
CA LYS A 22 -22.15 -12.90 5.03
C LYS A 22 -23.13 -12.18 5.96
N ARG A 23 -24.19 -12.84 6.41
CA ARG A 23 -25.18 -12.26 7.33
C ARG A 23 -24.55 -11.86 8.66
N GLN A 24 -23.64 -12.69 9.17
CA GLN A 24 -22.88 -12.39 10.39
C GLN A 24 -22.08 -11.12 10.23
N LEU A 25 -21.28 -10.99 9.15
CA LEU A 25 -20.46 -9.80 8.88
C LEU A 25 -21.31 -8.53 8.79
N GLN A 26 -22.44 -8.58 8.08
CA GLN A 26 -23.36 -7.43 8.00
C GLN A 26 -23.86 -7.01 9.37
N LYS A 27 -24.30 -7.97 10.21
CA LYS A 27 -24.78 -7.72 11.57
C LYS A 27 -23.67 -7.11 12.45
N GLU A 28 -22.45 -7.63 12.39
CA GLU A 28 -21.35 -7.11 13.21
C GLU A 28 -20.98 -5.67 12.79
N ILE A 29 -20.97 -5.38 11.49
CA ILE A 29 -20.77 -4.00 11.00
C ILE A 29 -21.87 -3.06 11.52
N GLU A 30 -23.12 -3.50 11.52
CA GLU A 30 -24.26 -2.71 12.06
C GLU A 30 -24.09 -2.45 13.57
N ILE A 31 -23.67 -3.45 14.35
CA ILE A 31 -23.41 -3.30 15.78
C ILE A 31 -22.27 -2.32 16.03
N ILE A 32 -21.16 -2.45 15.30
CA ILE A 32 -20.00 -1.57 15.44
C ILE A 32 -20.40 -0.11 15.14
N ARG A 33 -21.22 0.13 14.10
CA ARG A 33 -21.67 1.47 13.75
C ARG A 33 -22.76 2.01 14.69
N GLY A 34 -23.81 1.21 14.90
CA GLY A 34 -25.02 1.67 15.59
C GLY A 34 -24.86 1.69 17.12
N VAL A 35 -24.16 0.70 17.70
CA VAL A 35 -24.01 0.57 19.15
C VAL A 35 -22.70 1.17 19.63
N GLN A 36 -21.59 0.86 18.94
CA GLN A 36 -20.28 1.36 19.35
C GLN A 36 -19.94 2.74 18.77
N HIS A 37 -20.75 3.27 17.86
CA HIS A 37 -20.54 4.55 17.15
C HIS A 37 -19.17 4.66 16.45
N LYS A 38 -18.63 3.53 15.97
CA LYS A 38 -17.35 3.46 15.27
C LYS A 38 -17.57 3.41 13.75
N LYS A 39 -16.65 4.01 13.00
CA LYS A 39 -16.59 3.84 11.54
C LYS A 39 -15.87 2.55 11.20
N VAL A 40 -16.39 1.79 10.23
CA VAL A 40 -15.74 0.60 9.69
C VAL A 40 -15.12 0.97 8.35
N ILE A 41 -13.85 0.68 8.17
CA ILE A 41 -13.12 0.87 6.92
C ILE A 41 -12.46 -0.46 6.56
N CYS A 42 -12.73 -0.93 5.36
CA CYS A 42 -12.08 -2.11 4.78
C CYS A 42 -11.05 -1.66 3.76
N VAL A 43 -9.79 -2.05 3.96
CA VAL A 43 -8.69 -1.81 3.02
C VAL A 43 -8.34 -3.14 2.36
N LEU A 44 -8.38 -3.16 1.04
CA LEU A 44 -7.98 -4.31 0.23
C LEU A 44 -6.73 -3.97 -0.54
N ASP A 45 -5.63 -4.55 -0.11
CA ASP A 45 -4.36 -4.46 -0.83
C ASP A 45 -4.32 -5.47 -1.98
N GLU A 46 -3.48 -5.22 -2.97
CA GLU A 46 -3.36 -6.01 -4.20
C GLU A 46 -4.71 -6.21 -4.93
N ALA A 47 -5.60 -5.21 -4.87
CA ALA A 47 -6.96 -5.30 -5.39
C ALA A 47 -7.04 -5.54 -6.92
N HIS A 48 -5.94 -5.33 -7.64
CA HIS A 48 -5.84 -5.67 -9.07
C HIS A 48 -5.91 -7.20 -9.31
N LEU A 49 -5.60 -8.02 -8.30
CA LEU A 49 -5.72 -9.49 -8.36
C LEU A 49 -7.14 -10.00 -8.11
N LEU A 50 -8.04 -9.16 -7.55
CA LEU A 50 -9.39 -9.58 -7.23
C LEU A 50 -10.20 -9.92 -8.49
N GLU A 51 -10.90 -11.03 -8.45
CA GLU A 51 -11.85 -11.42 -9.48
C GLU A 51 -13.11 -10.55 -9.45
N LYS A 52 -13.85 -10.55 -10.57
CA LYS A 52 -15.08 -9.76 -10.69
C LYS A 52 -16.08 -10.10 -9.61
N GLU A 53 -16.25 -11.37 -9.33
CA GLU A 53 -17.20 -11.91 -8.34
C GLU A 53 -16.91 -11.36 -6.93
N THR A 54 -15.64 -11.23 -6.57
CA THR A 54 -15.23 -10.66 -5.28
C THR A 54 -15.52 -9.16 -5.21
N LEU A 55 -15.25 -8.42 -6.30
CA LEU A 55 -15.57 -7.00 -6.38
C LEU A 55 -17.09 -6.75 -6.33
N GLU A 56 -17.89 -7.61 -6.95
CA GLU A 56 -19.36 -7.55 -6.87
C GLU A 56 -19.87 -7.82 -5.45
N GLU A 57 -19.24 -8.73 -4.69
CA GLU A 57 -19.60 -8.94 -3.28
C GLU A 57 -19.40 -7.66 -2.45
N PHE A 58 -18.33 -6.91 -2.67
CA PHE A 58 -18.15 -5.61 -2.03
C PHE A 58 -19.22 -4.61 -2.43
N ARG A 59 -19.59 -4.58 -3.71
CA ARG A 59 -20.68 -3.72 -4.19
C ARG A 59 -21.99 -4.02 -3.44
N PHE A 60 -22.32 -5.30 -3.26
CA PHE A 60 -23.52 -5.69 -2.48
C PHE A 60 -23.38 -5.36 -0.99
N MET A 61 -22.19 -5.46 -0.42
CA MET A 61 -21.97 -5.09 0.99
C MET A 61 -22.07 -3.59 1.23
N LEU A 62 -21.70 -2.77 0.25
CA LEU A 62 -21.84 -1.31 0.33
C LEU A 62 -23.29 -0.85 0.14
N ASN A 63 -24.16 -1.70 -0.43
CA ASN A 63 -25.59 -1.42 -0.58
C ASN A 63 -26.33 -1.69 0.73
N TYR A 64 -26.58 -0.65 1.49
CA TYR A 64 -27.37 -0.73 2.69
C TYR A 64 -28.58 0.19 2.56
N ARG A 65 -29.74 -0.26 3.07
CA ARG A 65 -31.00 0.50 3.03
C ARG A 65 -31.28 1.13 1.65
N TYR A 66 -31.25 0.31 0.59
CA TYR A 66 -31.51 0.77 -0.79
C TYR A 66 -30.58 1.88 -1.26
N ASP A 67 -29.28 1.76 -0.99
CA ASP A 67 -28.23 2.73 -1.34
C ASP A 67 -28.31 4.08 -0.62
N SER A 68 -29.15 4.22 0.40
CA SER A 68 -29.26 5.47 1.16
C SER A 68 -28.09 5.67 2.14
N GLU A 69 -27.41 4.60 2.53
CA GLU A 69 -26.28 4.63 3.47
C GLU A 69 -25.21 3.60 3.09
N SER A 70 -23.95 4.01 3.14
CA SER A 70 -22.82 3.06 3.06
C SER A 70 -22.48 2.53 4.46
N PRO A 71 -22.59 1.22 4.71
CA PRO A 71 -22.30 0.65 6.03
C PRO A 71 -20.84 0.72 6.42
N MET A 72 -19.94 0.82 5.44
CA MET A 72 -18.50 0.92 5.66
C MET A 72 -17.82 1.71 4.53
N GLY A 73 -16.64 2.24 4.81
CA GLY A 73 -15.72 2.74 3.78
C GLY A 73 -14.95 1.58 3.14
N LEU A 74 -14.72 1.63 1.83
CA LEU A 74 -13.91 0.66 1.10
C LEU A 74 -12.76 1.39 0.41
N ILE A 75 -11.53 0.92 0.64
CA ILE A 75 -10.32 1.42 0.00
C ILE A 75 -9.72 0.25 -0.77
N LEU A 76 -9.63 0.40 -2.09
CA LEU A 76 -8.94 -0.55 -2.97
C LEU A 76 -7.54 0.00 -3.25
N VAL A 77 -6.53 -0.76 -2.86
CA VAL A 77 -5.12 -0.45 -3.15
C VAL A 77 -4.61 -1.48 -4.14
N GLY A 78 -3.90 -1.03 -5.17
CA GLY A 78 -3.38 -1.94 -6.18
C GLY A 78 -2.57 -1.23 -7.24
N GLN A 79 -2.06 -1.98 -8.20
CA GLN A 79 -1.31 -1.46 -9.33
C GLN A 79 -2.25 -0.71 -10.31
N THR A 80 -1.68 0.04 -11.24
CA THR A 80 -2.44 0.85 -12.21
C THR A 80 -3.38 0.02 -13.07
N GLU A 81 -3.10 -1.26 -13.26
CA GLU A 81 -3.95 -2.23 -13.96
C GLU A 81 -5.34 -2.37 -13.34
N LEU A 82 -5.46 -2.14 -12.02
CA LEU A 82 -6.76 -2.13 -11.36
C LEU A 82 -7.72 -1.13 -12.02
N TRP A 83 -7.21 0.07 -12.28
CA TRP A 83 -8.00 1.12 -12.92
C TRP A 83 -8.02 0.96 -14.44
N ASP A 84 -6.85 0.89 -15.09
CA ASP A 84 -6.72 0.99 -16.53
C ASP A 84 -7.22 -0.25 -17.28
N GLN A 85 -6.97 -1.44 -16.75
CA GLN A 85 -7.31 -2.70 -17.43
C GLN A 85 -8.55 -3.39 -16.83
N LYS A 86 -8.99 -3.00 -15.64
CA LYS A 86 -10.12 -3.64 -14.97
C LYS A 86 -11.30 -2.69 -14.79
N LEU A 87 -11.21 -1.71 -13.90
CA LEU A 87 -12.36 -0.86 -13.53
C LEU A 87 -12.88 0.03 -14.66
N ARG A 88 -12.08 0.37 -15.65
CA ARG A 88 -12.53 1.09 -16.87
C ARG A 88 -13.44 0.26 -17.79
N LEU A 89 -13.36 -1.06 -17.73
CA LEU A 89 -14.18 -1.91 -18.59
C LEU A 89 -15.67 -1.80 -18.24
N GLN A 90 -16.53 -1.89 -19.26
CA GLN A 90 -17.98 -1.76 -19.10
C GLN A 90 -18.59 -2.76 -18.12
N ARG A 91 -18.04 -3.97 -18.04
CA ARG A 91 -18.48 -5.00 -17.08
C ARG A 91 -18.31 -4.62 -15.60
N TYR A 92 -17.52 -3.59 -15.30
CA TYR A 92 -17.31 -3.05 -13.95
C TYR A 92 -17.98 -1.69 -13.72
N ALA A 93 -18.82 -1.23 -14.65
CA ALA A 93 -19.46 0.08 -14.58
C ALA A 93 -20.21 0.32 -13.25
N ALA A 94 -20.92 -0.70 -12.77
CA ALA A 94 -21.71 -0.61 -11.54
C ALA A 94 -20.81 -0.44 -10.28
N ILE A 95 -19.59 -1.00 -10.29
CA ILE A 95 -18.59 -0.81 -9.22
C ILE A 95 -17.98 0.59 -9.36
N ARG A 96 -17.56 0.96 -10.57
CA ARG A 96 -16.95 2.26 -10.85
C ARG A 96 -17.83 3.45 -10.46
N GLN A 97 -19.14 3.35 -10.64
CA GLN A 97 -20.10 4.40 -10.25
C GLN A 97 -20.16 4.66 -8.74
N ARG A 98 -19.58 3.77 -7.92
CA ARG A 98 -19.49 3.90 -6.45
C ARG A 98 -18.12 4.34 -5.96
N ILE A 99 -17.20 4.63 -6.88
CA ILE A 99 -15.87 5.14 -6.54
C ILE A 99 -15.96 6.66 -6.48
N ASP A 100 -15.89 7.19 -5.29
CA ASP A 100 -15.93 8.64 -5.05
C ASP A 100 -14.57 9.29 -5.34
N MET A 101 -13.47 8.55 -5.14
CA MET A 101 -12.11 9.07 -5.26
C MET A 101 -11.19 8.05 -5.91
N ASN A 102 -10.39 8.50 -6.88
CA ASN A 102 -9.29 7.75 -7.48
C ASN A 102 -8.01 8.53 -7.32
N ILE A 103 -7.02 7.95 -6.65
CA ILE A 103 -5.74 8.57 -6.37
C ILE A 103 -4.63 7.72 -6.97
N ILE A 104 -3.74 8.34 -7.73
CA ILE A 104 -2.54 7.70 -8.25
C ILE A 104 -1.35 8.22 -7.44
N LEU A 105 -0.68 7.31 -6.71
CA LEU A 105 0.56 7.61 -6.02
C LEU A 105 1.69 7.66 -7.05
N LYS A 106 2.32 8.82 -7.16
CA LYS A 106 3.50 9.02 -8.01
C LYS A 106 4.76 8.55 -7.27
N GLN A 107 5.80 8.28 -8.04
CA GLN A 107 7.15 8.14 -7.51
C GLN A 107 7.59 9.44 -6.86
N LEU A 108 8.45 9.33 -5.85
CA LEU A 108 9.02 10.50 -5.18
C LEU A 108 9.89 11.29 -6.16
N ASP A 109 9.82 12.60 -6.10
CA ASP A 109 10.78 13.45 -6.80
C ASP A 109 12.14 13.46 -6.08
N ARG A 110 13.12 14.18 -6.65
CA ARG A 110 14.48 14.25 -6.07
C ARG A 110 14.46 14.84 -4.65
N ALA A 111 13.72 15.90 -4.42
CA ALA A 111 13.65 16.56 -3.12
C ALA A 111 12.89 15.71 -2.09
N GLU A 112 11.84 15.03 -2.53
CA GLU A 112 11.10 14.07 -1.71
C GLU A 112 11.95 12.85 -1.36
N THR A 113 12.79 12.38 -2.27
CA THR A 113 13.72 11.27 -2.02
C THR A 113 14.71 11.63 -0.91
N GLY A 114 15.31 12.81 -0.93
CA GLY A 114 16.19 13.27 0.14
C GLY A 114 15.47 13.36 1.49
N ARG A 115 14.27 13.98 1.53
CA ARG A 115 13.45 14.04 2.75
C ARG A 115 13.07 12.65 3.26
N TYR A 116 12.76 11.72 2.36
CA TYR A 116 12.44 10.34 2.71
C TYR A 116 13.63 9.64 3.39
N ILE A 117 14.84 9.75 2.83
CA ILE A 117 16.07 9.18 3.40
C ILE A 117 16.32 9.77 4.80
N THR A 118 16.28 11.10 4.91
CA THR A 118 16.50 11.81 6.18
C THR A 118 15.48 11.38 7.25
N ALA A 119 14.20 11.28 6.91
CA ALA A 119 13.15 10.86 7.83
C ALA A 119 13.34 9.42 8.33
N HIS A 120 13.77 8.50 7.46
CA HIS A 120 14.05 7.12 7.85
C HIS A 120 15.28 7.00 8.74
N LEU A 121 16.34 7.76 8.47
CA LEU A 121 17.52 7.81 9.32
C LEU A 121 17.16 8.36 10.70
N ALA A 122 16.42 9.45 10.79
CA ALA A 122 15.97 10.04 12.03
C ALA A 122 15.09 9.07 12.84
N TYR A 123 14.17 8.34 12.19
CA TYR A 123 13.35 7.32 12.84
C TYR A 123 14.20 6.18 13.42
N ALA A 124 15.31 5.82 12.76
CA ALA A 124 16.27 4.83 13.26
C ALA A 124 17.22 5.37 14.35
N GLY A 125 17.07 6.61 14.78
CA GLY A 125 17.92 7.25 15.79
C GLY A 125 19.22 7.86 15.24
N GLY A 126 19.34 8.03 13.92
CA GLY A 126 20.47 8.71 13.28
C GLY A 126 20.38 10.23 13.49
N GLU A 127 21.34 10.80 14.21
CA GLU A 127 21.41 12.25 14.47
C GLU A 127 22.37 12.98 13.52
N GLN A 128 23.16 12.25 12.74
CA GLN A 128 24.19 12.81 11.87
C GLN A 128 23.84 12.60 10.39
N GLU A 129 24.35 13.48 9.55
CA GLU A 129 24.29 13.34 8.10
C GLU A 129 25.14 12.10 7.69
N VAL A 130 24.48 11.13 7.08
CA VAL A 130 25.09 9.85 6.65
C VAL A 130 25.32 9.83 5.16
N PHE A 131 24.43 10.41 4.38
CA PHE A 131 24.52 10.51 2.92
C PHE A 131 24.86 11.93 2.51
N THR A 132 25.82 12.08 1.59
CA THR A 132 26.09 13.38 0.98
C THR A 132 24.96 13.78 0.02
N PRO A 133 24.80 15.08 -0.31
CA PRO A 133 23.86 15.51 -1.35
C PRO A 133 24.07 14.81 -2.71
N GLY A 134 25.34 14.54 -3.08
CA GLY A 134 25.69 13.78 -4.28
C GLY A 134 25.23 12.31 -4.22
N ALA A 135 25.34 11.68 -3.03
CA ALA A 135 24.81 10.33 -2.82
C ALA A 135 23.28 10.30 -2.95
N GLU A 136 22.56 11.27 -2.37
CA GLU A 136 21.10 11.36 -2.52
C GLU A 136 20.68 11.56 -3.97
N ASP A 137 21.43 12.38 -4.73
CA ASP A 137 21.19 12.57 -6.17
C ASP A 137 21.33 11.26 -6.93
N GLU A 138 22.36 10.49 -6.63
CA GLU A 138 22.61 9.23 -7.29
C GLU A 138 21.58 8.16 -6.88
N ILE A 139 21.20 8.11 -5.59
CA ILE A 139 20.10 7.24 -5.11
C ILE A 139 18.81 7.56 -5.88
N TYR A 140 18.47 8.84 -6.07
CA TYR A 140 17.30 9.23 -6.85
C TYR A 140 17.39 8.76 -8.30
N LYS A 141 18.52 8.94 -8.98
CA LYS A 141 18.72 8.50 -10.37
C LYS A 141 18.52 6.99 -10.52
N VAL A 142 19.15 6.20 -9.65
CA VAL A 142 19.09 4.73 -9.71
C VAL A 142 17.71 4.21 -9.31
N SER A 143 17.09 4.79 -8.27
CA SER A 143 15.79 4.34 -7.76
C SER A 143 14.60 4.85 -8.56
N SER A 144 14.78 5.91 -9.37
CA SER A 144 13.70 6.68 -10.00
C SER A 144 12.62 7.12 -9.01
N GLY A 145 12.99 7.35 -7.74
CA GLY A 145 12.07 7.76 -6.68
C GLY A 145 11.14 6.65 -6.16
N VAL A 146 11.40 5.39 -6.47
CA VAL A 146 10.63 4.24 -5.96
C VAL A 146 11.07 3.91 -4.53
N PRO A 147 10.21 4.04 -3.49
CA PRO A 147 10.61 3.90 -2.08
C PRO A 147 11.29 2.57 -1.76
N ARG A 148 10.80 1.46 -2.31
CA ARG A 148 11.41 0.13 -2.13
C ARG A 148 12.85 0.09 -2.66
N MET A 149 13.10 0.74 -3.81
CA MET A 149 14.44 0.80 -4.40
C MET A 149 15.34 1.74 -3.60
N ILE A 150 14.82 2.88 -3.13
CA ILE A 150 15.55 3.80 -2.25
C ILE A 150 16.04 3.04 -1.02
N ASN A 151 15.14 2.35 -0.32
CA ASN A 151 15.48 1.58 0.89
C ASN A 151 16.57 0.54 0.59
N ARG A 152 16.43 -0.21 -0.49
CA ARG A 152 17.38 -1.25 -0.87
C ARG A 152 18.77 -0.69 -1.17
N ILE A 153 18.84 0.44 -1.89
CA ILE A 153 20.12 1.10 -2.19
C ILE A 153 20.76 1.64 -0.90
N CYS A 154 19.97 2.34 -0.07
CA CYS A 154 20.45 2.87 1.20
C CYS A 154 20.96 1.77 2.14
N GLU A 155 20.22 0.68 2.30
CA GLU A 155 20.62 -0.48 3.11
C GLU A 155 21.97 -1.04 2.65
N LYS A 156 22.11 -1.30 1.35
CA LYS A 156 23.34 -1.81 0.77
C LYS A 156 24.51 -0.84 0.90
N ALA A 157 24.28 0.44 0.67
CA ALA A 157 25.30 1.47 0.84
C ALA A 157 25.78 1.60 2.30
N LEU A 158 24.84 1.52 3.26
CA LEU A 158 25.17 1.50 4.70
C LEU A 158 25.99 0.26 5.07
N MET A 159 25.61 -0.93 4.60
CA MET A 159 26.35 -2.17 4.85
C MET A 159 27.76 -2.10 4.28
N TYR A 160 27.91 -1.70 3.02
CA TYR A 160 29.21 -1.55 2.36
C TYR A 160 30.10 -0.53 3.09
N SER A 161 29.56 0.65 3.43
CA SER A 161 30.32 1.69 4.14
C SER A 161 30.75 1.26 5.52
N SER A 162 29.90 0.51 6.24
CA SER A 162 30.25 -0.06 7.56
C SER A 162 31.44 -1.02 7.44
N GLN A 163 31.47 -1.90 6.43
CA GLN A 163 32.59 -2.81 6.19
C GLN A 163 33.90 -2.06 5.87
N GLN A 164 33.79 -0.95 5.14
CA GLN A 164 34.92 -0.06 4.81
C GLN A 164 35.28 0.92 5.91
N LYS A 165 34.57 0.90 7.07
CA LYS A 165 34.70 1.86 8.16
C LYS A 165 34.53 3.33 7.75
N LYS A 166 33.76 3.58 6.69
CA LYS A 166 33.40 4.93 6.24
C LYS A 166 32.20 5.43 7.02
N LYS A 167 32.26 6.67 7.48
CA LYS A 167 31.16 7.31 8.25
C LYS A 167 30.18 8.07 7.34
N LEU A 168 30.64 8.48 6.17
CA LEU A 168 29.87 9.28 5.20
C LEU A 168 29.80 8.51 3.88
N ILE A 169 28.63 8.48 3.29
CA ILE A 169 28.34 7.79 2.03
C ILE A 169 28.25 8.84 0.92
N ASP A 170 29.13 8.72 -0.05
CA ASP A 170 29.21 9.57 -1.25
C ASP A 170 28.58 8.87 -2.47
N GLU A 171 28.53 9.58 -3.59
CA GLU A 171 28.02 9.09 -4.86
C GLU A 171 28.79 7.88 -5.39
N HIS A 172 30.09 7.77 -5.09
CA HIS A 172 30.92 6.65 -5.52
C HIS A 172 30.50 5.35 -4.86
N VAL A 173 30.17 5.41 -3.56
CA VAL A 173 29.64 4.25 -2.83
C VAL A 173 28.29 3.82 -3.39
N VAL A 174 27.40 4.77 -3.68
CA VAL A 174 26.07 4.47 -4.25
C VAL A 174 26.22 3.82 -5.63
N ASN A 175 27.06 4.35 -6.49
CA ASN A 175 27.33 3.80 -7.82
C ASN A 175 27.90 2.39 -7.73
N TYR A 176 28.91 2.17 -6.87
CA TYR A 176 29.49 0.86 -6.68
C TYR A 176 28.42 -0.17 -6.24
N VAL A 177 27.60 0.18 -5.28
CA VAL A 177 26.52 -0.69 -4.78
C VAL A 177 25.47 -0.96 -5.87
N ALA A 178 25.10 0.06 -6.64
CA ALA A 178 24.13 -0.09 -7.72
C ALA A 178 24.64 -1.07 -8.81
N GLU A 179 25.90 -1.01 -9.15
CA GLU A 179 26.49 -1.85 -10.19
C GLU A 179 26.78 -3.29 -9.73
N HIS A 180 27.18 -3.49 -8.48
CA HIS A 180 27.74 -4.77 -8.03
C HIS A 180 26.86 -5.55 -7.04
N GLU A 181 26.01 -4.86 -6.27
CA GLU A 181 25.23 -5.49 -5.22
C GLU A 181 23.72 -5.51 -5.48
N MET A 182 23.25 -4.82 -6.52
CA MET A 182 21.85 -4.81 -6.90
C MET A 182 21.58 -5.92 -7.93
N VAL A 183 21.43 -7.15 -7.47
CA VAL A 183 21.00 -8.26 -8.34
C VAL A 183 19.53 -8.11 -8.71
N GLY A 184 19.24 -7.94 -10.02
CA GLY A 184 17.91 -8.05 -10.59
C GLY A 184 17.10 -6.75 -10.63
N GLY A 185 17.64 -5.73 -11.28
CA GLY A 185 16.94 -4.53 -11.68
C GLY A 185 17.20 -4.21 -13.14
N ALA A 186 16.59 -4.95 -14.04
CA ALA A 186 16.34 -4.56 -15.43
C ALA A 186 14.90 -4.97 -15.74
#